data_b6f69b9b58b7422a4e5310fb13e7ed50
#
_entry.id   b6f69b9b58b7422a4e5310fb13e7ed50
#
_cell.length_a   1.000
_cell.length_b   1.000
_cell.length_c   1.000
_cell.angle_alpha   90.00
_cell.angle_beta   90.00
_cell.angle_gamma   90.00
#
_symmetry.space_group_name_H-M   'P 1'
#
loop_
_entity.id
_entity.type
_entity.pdbx_description
1 polymer ?
#
loop_
_entity_poly.entity_id
_entity_poly.type
_entity_poly.pdbx_seq_one_letter_code
_entity_poly.pdbx_strand_id
1 'polypeptide(L)'
;MSGKLSSPIRAAVVTLSDKASAGLRADTSGPLLVELLRGTGTVTRDAIVIPDDQPTIERTLIDLADGGDLDLVLTTGGTGLAPRDHTPEATVAVADRLAPGFAEAMRAVSLGATPNAMLSRATSAVRKRTLIINMPGSPKACREQFAVIAPVLEHAVETLRGEAFECASSAGERSPAGAASAGTGSAPGAEAG
;
A
#
# COMPACT_ATOMS: atom_id res chain seq x y z
N MET A 1 6.91 6.98 16.70
CA MET A 1 7.35 5.63 17.13
C MET A 1 6.33 4.67 16.55
N SER A 2 6.69 3.84 15.57
CA SER A 2 5.79 2.81 15.03
C SER A 2 5.53 1.80 16.14
N GLY A 3 4.28 1.52 16.46
CA GLY A 3 3.90 0.42 17.32
C GLY A 3 4.38 -0.86 16.65
N LYS A 4 4.95 -1.80 17.40
CA LYS A 4 5.35 -3.07 16.83
C LYS A 4 4.09 -3.91 16.63
N LEU A 5 3.86 -4.41 15.41
CA LEU A 5 2.76 -5.35 15.13
C LEU A 5 2.75 -6.51 16.14
N SER A 6 1.58 -6.94 16.55
CA SER A 6 1.37 -8.10 17.44
C SER A 6 1.91 -9.40 16.84
N SER A 7 1.94 -9.47 15.51
CA SER A 7 2.46 -10.59 14.73
C SER A 7 2.96 -10.12 13.36
N PRO A 8 3.90 -10.84 12.72
CA PRO A 8 4.38 -10.51 11.38
C PRO A 8 3.24 -10.34 10.37
N ILE A 9 3.45 -9.47 9.38
CA ILE A 9 2.56 -9.38 8.22
C ILE A 9 2.55 -10.73 7.50
N ARG A 10 1.37 -11.22 7.13
CA ARG A 10 1.19 -12.42 6.33
C ARG A 10 0.71 -12.03 4.94
N ALA A 11 1.47 -12.39 3.91
CA ALA A 11 1.19 -11.96 2.56
C ALA A 11 1.16 -13.12 1.55
N ALA A 12 0.46 -12.90 0.44
CA ALA A 12 0.51 -13.72 -0.76
C ALA A 12 0.87 -12.87 -1.97
N VAL A 13 1.47 -13.51 -2.97
CA VAL A 13 1.75 -12.93 -4.27
C VAL A 13 1.01 -13.73 -5.34
N VAL A 14 0.30 -13.05 -6.23
CA VAL A 14 -0.42 -13.66 -7.36
C VAL A 14 0.11 -13.07 -8.66
N THR A 15 0.70 -13.92 -9.49
CA THR A 15 1.17 -13.56 -10.83
C THR A 15 0.07 -13.86 -11.85
N LEU A 16 -0.32 -12.84 -12.59
CA LEU A 16 -1.31 -12.93 -13.65
C LEU A 16 -0.59 -12.98 -15.00
N SER A 17 -0.65 -14.11 -15.65
CA SER A 17 0.00 -14.31 -16.95
C SER A 17 -0.50 -15.59 -17.63
N ASP A 18 -1.20 -15.46 -18.75
CA ASP A 18 -1.59 -16.58 -19.62
C ASP A 18 -0.37 -17.45 -20.02
N LYS A 19 0.75 -16.80 -20.37
CA LYS A 19 1.95 -17.53 -20.80
C LYS A 19 2.63 -18.25 -19.64
N ALA A 20 2.69 -17.65 -18.48
CA ALA A 20 3.33 -18.30 -17.33
C ALA A 20 2.45 -19.41 -16.77
N SER A 21 1.14 -19.24 -16.71
CA SER A 21 0.20 -20.27 -16.24
C SER A 21 0.18 -21.49 -17.17
N ALA A 22 0.41 -21.28 -18.48
CA ALA A 22 0.57 -22.37 -19.46
C ALA A 22 1.99 -22.97 -19.51
N GLY A 23 2.93 -22.52 -18.67
CA GLY A 23 4.32 -23.00 -18.68
C GLY A 23 5.16 -22.53 -19.87
N LEU A 24 4.67 -21.57 -20.67
CA LEU A 24 5.34 -21.06 -21.87
C LEU A 24 6.36 -19.95 -21.56
N ARG A 25 6.36 -19.41 -20.35
CA ARG A 25 7.30 -18.38 -19.89
C ARG A 25 7.52 -18.54 -18.39
N ALA A 26 8.75 -18.37 -17.94
CA ALA A 26 9.06 -18.33 -16.53
C ALA A 26 8.45 -17.07 -15.89
N ASP A 27 7.85 -17.23 -14.70
CA ASP A 27 7.49 -16.09 -13.85
C ASP A 27 8.75 -15.54 -13.18
N THR A 28 9.02 -14.26 -13.39
CA THR A 28 10.16 -13.56 -12.78
C THR A 28 9.73 -12.46 -11.80
N SER A 29 8.49 -11.99 -11.92
CA SER A 29 7.96 -10.90 -11.10
C SER A 29 7.41 -11.40 -9.76
N GLY A 30 6.71 -12.52 -9.78
CA GLY A 30 6.17 -13.14 -8.57
C GLY A 30 7.26 -13.52 -7.56
N PRO A 31 8.26 -14.34 -7.94
CA PRO A 31 9.38 -14.66 -7.06
C PRO A 31 10.13 -13.44 -6.53
N LEU A 32 10.31 -12.41 -7.37
CA LEU A 32 10.93 -11.15 -6.94
C LEU A 32 10.11 -10.46 -5.83
N LEU A 33 8.78 -10.35 -5.99
CA LEU A 33 7.93 -9.74 -4.97
C LEU A 33 7.92 -10.54 -3.67
N VAL A 34 7.97 -11.87 -3.76
CA VAL A 34 8.12 -12.75 -2.59
C VAL A 34 9.43 -12.47 -1.86
N GLU A 35 10.55 -12.35 -2.60
CA GLU A 35 11.85 -11.99 -2.03
C GLU A 35 11.82 -10.62 -1.33
N LEU A 36 11.26 -9.61 -2.00
CA LEU A 36 11.15 -8.26 -1.47
C LEU A 36 10.29 -8.20 -0.19
N LEU A 37 9.16 -8.90 -0.17
CA LEU A 37 8.30 -9.01 1.03
C LEU A 37 9.03 -9.72 2.18
N ARG A 38 9.71 -10.83 1.92
CA ARG A 38 10.51 -11.54 2.94
C ARG A 38 11.61 -10.64 3.50
N GLY A 39 12.21 -9.79 2.67
CA GLY A 39 13.20 -8.79 3.08
C GLY A 39 12.68 -7.74 4.07
N THR A 40 11.37 -7.52 4.14
CA THR A 40 10.73 -6.64 5.16
C THR A 40 10.31 -7.39 6.44
N GLY A 41 10.61 -8.68 6.56
CA GLY A 41 10.14 -9.51 7.69
C GLY A 41 8.73 -10.07 7.50
N THR A 42 8.12 -9.93 6.33
CA THR A 42 6.79 -10.46 6.01
C THR A 42 6.85 -11.97 5.81
N VAL A 43 5.90 -12.70 6.40
CA VAL A 43 5.72 -14.14 6.15
C VAL A 43 4.97 -14.32 4.83
N THR A 44 5.67 -14.79 3.81
CA THR A 44 5.13 -14.88 2.45
C THR A 44 5.29 -16.30 1.90
N ARG A 45 4.22 -16.86 1.34
CA ARG A 45 4.24 -18.11 0.57
C ARG A 45 4.87 -17.86 -0.80
N ASP A 46 5.17 -18.92 -1.53
CA ASP A 46 5.61 -18.80 -2.93
C ASP A 46 4.49 -18.21 -3.80
N ALA A 47 4.87 -17.56 -4.90
CA ALA A 47 3.91 -16.91 -5.77
C ALA A 47 2.96 -17.94 -6.44
N ILE A 48 1.69 -17.59 -6.50
CA ILE A 48 0.66 -18.33 -7.22
C ILE A 48 0.60 -17.76 -8.65
N VAL A 49 0.66 -18.61 -9.67
CA VAL A 49 0.55 -18.18 -11.07
C VAL A 49 -0.81 -18.60 -11.62
N ILE A 50 -1.59 -17.64 -12.11
CA ILE A 50 -2.90 -17.85 -12.71
C ILE A 50 -3.01 -17.18 -14.09
N PRO A 51 -3.96 -17.60 -14.97
CA PRO A 51 -4.20 -16.94 -16.25
C PRO A 51 -4.79 -15.53 -16.06
N ASP A 52 -4.68 -14.71 -17.12
CA ASP A 52 -5.30 -13.37 -17.22
C ASP A 52 -6.81 -13.49 -17.52
N ASP A 53 -7.56 -14.12 -16.62
CA ASP A 53 -9.00 -14.39 -16.71
C ASP A 53 -9.72 -13.78 -15.52
N GLN A 54 -10.57 -12.79 -15.77
CA GLN A 54 -11.19 -12.00 -14.69
C GLN A 54 -11.92 -12.85 -13.66
N PRO A 55 -12.80 -13.81 -14.02
CA PRO A 55 -13.46 -14.67 -13.02
C PRO A 55 -12.49 -15.50 -12.17
N THR A 56 -11.36 -15.94 -12.76
CA THR A 56 -10.33 -16.68 -12.03
C THR A 56 -9.57 -15.76 -11.07
N ILE A 57 -9.27 -14.53 -11.48
CA ILE A 57 -8.64 -13.51 -10.63
C ILE A 57 -9.55 -13.19 -9.43
N GLU A 58 -10.81 -12.87 -9.69
CA GLU A 58 -11.79 -12.54 -8.64
C GLU A 58 -11.89 -13.67 -7.60
N ARG A 59 -12.08 -14.91 -8.06
CA ARG A 59 -12.16 -16.09 -7.18
C ARG A 59 -10.91 -16.24 -6.33
N THR A 60 -9.72 -16.12 -6.95
CA THR A 60 -8.45 -16.24 -6.22
C THR A 60 -8.30 -15.14 -5.16
N LEU A 61 -8.65 -13.89 -5.49
CA LEU A 61 -8.60 -12.78 -4.53
C LEU A 61 -9.58 -12.95 -3.38
N ILE A 62 -10.79 -13.44 -3.66
CA ILE A 62 -11.81 -13.76 -2.65
C ILE A 62 -11.29 -14.84 -1.72
N ASP A 63 -10.81 -15.97 -2.26
CA ASP A 63 -10.34 -17.12 -1.46
C ASP A 63 -9.17 -16.71 -0.55
N LEU A 64 -8.23 -15.90 -1.06
CA LEU A 64 -7.10 -15.41 -0.30
C LEU A 64 -7.51 -14.43 0.81
N ALA A 65 -8.41 -13.51 0.52
CA ALA A 65 -8.82 -12.48 1.49
C ALA A 65 -9.82 -13.03 2.52
N ASP A 66 -10.75 -13.90 2.10
CA ASP A 66 -11.79 -14.43 2.95
C ASP A 66 -11.31 -15.58 3.84
N GLY A 67 -10.17 -16.21 3.51
CA GLY A 67 -9.50 -17.19 4.35
C GLY A 67 -9.08 -16.66 5.72
N GLY A 68 -9.05 -15.32 5.90
CA GLY A 68 -8.78 -14.65 7.18
C GLY A 68 -7.32 -14.73 7.66
N ASP A 69 -6.46 -15.34 6.87
CA ASP A 69 -5.06 -15.62 7.21
C ASP A 69 -4.08 -14.55 6.71
N LEU A 70 -4.49 -13.72 5.76
CA LEU A 70 -3.61 -12.79 5.07
C LEU A 70 -3.97 -11.34 5.39
N ASP A 71 -2.95 -10.53 5.54
CA ASP A 71 -3.05 -9.09 5.70
C ASP A 71 -2.84 -8.36 4.38
N LEU A 72 -2.08 -8.97 3.46
CA LEU A 72 -1.65 -8.36 2.21
C LEU A 72 -1.69 -9.37 1.05
N VAL A 73 -2.23 -8.95 -0.07
CA VAL A 73 -2.10 -9.64 -1.36
C VAL A 73 -1.48 -8.66 -2.36
N LEU A 74 -0.33 -9.02 -2.92
CA LEU A 74 0.23 -8.34 -4.08
C LEU A 74 -0.11 -9.13 -5.34
N THR A 75 -0.74 -8.48 -6.31
CA THR A 75 -0.87 -9.06 -7.65
C THR A 75 0.22 -8.49 -8.55
N THR A 76 0.67 -9.21 -9.58
CA THR A 76 1.61 -8.69 -10.59
C THR A 76 1.21 -9.13 -11.99
N GLY A 77 1.11 -8.16 -12.90
CA GLY A 77 0.64 -8.36 -14.29
C GLY A 77 -0.79 -7.88 -14.51
N GLY A 78 -1.22 -7.84 -15.77
CA GLY A 78 -2.58 -7.49 -16.19
C GLY A 78 -3.05 -6.08 -15.81
N THR A 79 -2.14 -5.10 -15.70
CA THR A 79 -2.47 -3.74 -15.23
C THR A 79 -2.40 -2.65 -16.30
N GLY A 80 -2.16 -3.01 -17.55
CA GLY A 80 -2.04 -2.07 -18.68
C GLY A 80 -3.35 -1.87 -19.44
N LEU A 81 -3.23 -1.61 -20.75
CA LEU A 81 -4.35 -1.32 -21.64
C LEU A 81 -4.64 -2.47 -22.61
N ALA A 82 -3.96 -3.61 -22.49
CA ALA A 82 -4.23 -4.74 -23.36
C ALA A 82 -5.65 -5.32 -23.10
N PRO A 83 -6.31 -5.90 -24.11
CA PRO A 83 -7.67 -6.45 -23.93
C PRO A 83 -7.79 -7.53 -22.85
N ARG A 84 -6.69 -8.15 -22.46
CA ARG A 84 -6.63 -9.16 -21.40
C ARG A 84 -6.08 -8.65 -20.06
N ASP A 85 -5.81 -7.36 -19.95
CA ASP A 85 -5.41 -6.76 -18.68
C ASP A 85 -6.66 -6.49 -17.82
N HIS A 86 -7.07 -7.46 -17.00
CA HIS A 86 -8.28 -7.41 -16.18
C HIS A 86 -8.02 -7.30 -14.67
N THR A 87 -6.75 -7.19 -14.26
CA THR A 87 -6.39 -7.17 -12.82
C THR A 87 -7.07 -6.04 -12.05
N PRO A 88 -7.12 -4.79 -12.56
CA PRO A 88 -7.78 -3.70 -11.84
C PRO A 88 -9.28 -3.91 -11.70
N GLU A 89 -9.95 -4.38 -12.75
CA GLU A 89 -11.39 -4.65 -12.76
C GLU A 89 -11.74 -5.75 -11.75
N ALA A 90 -11.00 -6.84 -11.76
CA ALA A 90 -11.18 -7.94 -10.82
C ALA A 90 -10.96 -7.48 -9.36
N THR A 91 -9.93 -6.65 -9.14
CA THR A 91 -9.65 -6.10 -7.80
C THR A 91 -10.79 -5.21 -7.31
N VAL A 92 -11.32 -4.34 -8.19
CA VAL A 92 -12.46 -3.47 -7.85
C VAL A 92 -13.72 -4.28 -7.59
N ALA A 93 -13.98 -5.33 -8.40
CA ALA A 93 -15.18 -6.17 -8.26
C ALA A 93 -15.26 -6.90 -6.92
N VAL A 94 -14.10 -7.24 -6.31
CA VAL A 94 -14.06 -7.98 -5.03
C VAL A 94 -13.86 -7.07 -3.81
N ALA A 95 -13.67 -5.76 -4.01
CA ALA A 95 -13.33 -4.81 -2.96
C ALA A 95 -14.52 -4.44 -2.08
N ASP A 96 -14.33 -4.38 -0.78
CA ASP A 96 -15.27 -3.70 0.13
C ASP A 96 -15.10 -2.17 0.06
N ARG A 97 -13.85 -1.72 -0.14
CA ARG A 97 -13.49 -0.29 -0.30
C ARG A 97 -12.18 -0.15 -1.06
N LEU A 98 -12.04 0.97 -1.78
CA LEU A 98 -10.80 1.30 -2.48
C LEU A 98 -9.81 1.99 -1.54
N ALA A 99 -8.51 1.78 -1.81
CA ALA A 99 -7.39 2.43 -1.13
C ALA A 99 -6.44 3.07 -2.17
N PRO A 100 -6.89 4.09 -2.94
CA PRO A 100 -6.22 4.54 -4.16
C PRO A 100 -4.81 5.08 -3.95
N GLY A 101 -4.47 5.54 -2.74
CA GLY A 101 -3.20 6.20 -2.45
C GLY A 101 -1.95 5.37 -2.77
N PHE A 102 -1.99 4.04 -2.62
CA PHE A 102 -0.87 3.17 -3.02
C PHE A 102 -0.62 3.23 -4.52
N ALA A 103 -1.66 3.07 -5.32
CA ALA A 103 -1.56 3.09 -6.78
C ALA A 103 -1.18 4.48 -7.31
N GLU A 104 -1.66 5.54 -6.68
CA GLU A 104 -1.32 6.94 -6.99
C GLU A 104 0.17 7.20 -6.72
N ALA A 105 0.68 6.83 -5.56
CA ALA A 105 2.09 7.00 -5.19
C ALA A 105 3.02 6.24 -6.14
N MET A 106 2.68 4.98 -6.47
CA MET A 106 3.43 4.15 -7.41
C MET A 106 3.47 4.79 -8.81
N ARG A 107 2.35 5.31 -9.33
CA ARG A 107 2.30 6.01 -10.62
C ARG A 107 3.10 7.30 -10.59
N ALA A 108 2.98 8.10 -9.54
CA ALA A 108 3.69 9.37 -9.40
C ALA A 108 5.21 9.19 -9.50
N VAL A 109 5.76 8.22 -8.77
CA VAL A 109 7.20 7.91 -8.82
C VAL A 109 7.60 7.38 -10.20
N SER A 110 6.80 6.48 -10.78
CA SER A 110 7.11 5.89 -12.09
C SER A 110 7.07 6.92 -13.24
N LEU A 111 6.24 7.96 -13.13
CA LEU A 111 6.19 9.07 -14.11
C LEU A 111 7.51 9.84 -14.18
N GLY A 112 8.27 9.93 -13.09
CA GLY A 112 9.60 10.51 -13.09
C GLY A 112 10.63 9.69 -13.89
N ALA A 113 10.39 8.40 -14.08
CA ALA A 113 11.28 7.49 -14.82
C ALA A 113 10.82 7.26 -16.27
N THR A 114 9.52 7.27 -16.54
CA THR A 114 8.96 7.03 -17.88
C THR A 114 7.54 7.57 -18.03
N PRO A 115 7.21 8.25 -19.14
CA PRO A 115 5.84 8.68 -19.42
C PRO A 115 4.86 7.50 -19.59
N ASN A 116 5.34 6.30 -19.92
CA ASN A 116 4.50 5.09 -20.05
C ASN A 116 3.82 4.68 -18.73
N ALA A 117 4.25 5.22 -17.60
CA ALA A 117 3.57 5.02 -16.31
C ALA A 117 2.11 5.50 -16.33
N MET A 118 1.74 6.45 -17.22
CA MET A 118 0.35 6.89 -17.43
C MET A 118 -0.56 5.76 -17.93
N LEU A 119 -0.01 4.73 -18.55
CA LEU A 119 -0.79 3.59 -19.08
C LEU A 119 -1.18 2.58 -17.99
N SER A 120 -0.64 2.74 -16.78
CA SER A 120 -0.96 1.85 -15.66
C SER A 120 -2.33 2.18 -15.08
N ARG A 121 -3.21 1.16 -15.09
CA ARG A 121 -4.53 1.19 -14.45
C ARG A 121 -4.51 0.50 -13.08
N ALA A 122 -3.31 0.17 -12.57
CA ALA A 122 -3.16 -0.45 -11.26
C ALA A 122 -4.00 0.27 -10.21
N THR A 123 -4.65 -0.51 -9.37
CA THR A 123 -5.46 -0.05 -8.25
C THR A 123 -5.07 -0.74 -6.95
N SER A 124 -5.62 -0.29 -5.85
CA SER A 124 -5.51 -0.95 -4.57
C SER A 124 -6.82 -0.86 -3.80
N ALA A 125 -7.10 -1.89 -3.01
CA ALA A 125 -8.37 -2.07 -2.36
C ALA A 125 -8.22 -2.82 -1.03
N VAL A 126 -9.25 -2.79 -0.23
CA VAL A 126 -9.39 -3.60 0.98
C VAL A 126 -10.59 -4.52 0.80
N ARG A 127 -10.38 -5.81 1.09
CA ARG A 127 -11.44 -6.78 1.28
C ARG A 127 -11.31 -7.36 2.68
N LYS A 128 -12.35 -7.21 3.50
CA LYS A 128 -12.33 -7.54 4.94
C LYS A 128 -11.13 -6.87 5.63
N ARG A 129 -10.13 -7.65 6.03
CA ARG A 129 -8.90 -7.18 6.69
C ARG A 129 -7.67 -7.27 5.79
N THR A 130 -7.83 -7.67 4.54
CA THR A 130 -6.74 -7.87 3.60
C THR A 130 -6.60 -6.68 2.67
N LEU A 131 -5.41 -6.08 2.62
CA LEU A 131 -5.02 -5.09 1.64
C LEU A 131 -4.61 -5.80 0.34
N ILE A 132 -5.18 -5.38 -0.79
CA ILE A 132 -4.85 -5.89 -2.12
C ILE A 132 -4.22 -4.75 -2.91
N ILE A 133 -3.02 -4.95 -3.47
CA ILE A 133 -2.31 -3.95 -4.27
C ILE A 133 -1.89 -4.56 -5.60
N ASN A 134 -2.27 -3.91 -6.71
CA ASN A 134 -1.83 -4.33 -8.04
C ASN A 134 -0.44 -3.76 -8.35
N MET A 135 0.51 -4.66 -8.59
CA MET A 135 1.87 -4.33 -9.00
C MET A 135 2.03 -4.48 -10.52
N PRO A 136 3.00 -3.82 -11.14
CA PRO A 136 3.27 -3.97 -12.58
C PRO A 136 3.79 -5.37 -12.92
N GLY A 137 3.69 -5.76 -14.20
CA GLY A 137 4.17 -7.07 -14.67
C GLY A 137 5.69 -7.13 -14.91
N SER A 138 6.42 -6.02 -14.91
CA SER A 138 7.86 -5.98 -15.17
C SER A 138 8.65 -6.07 -13.86
N PRO A 139 9.66 -6.96 -13.73
CA PRO A 139 10.46 -7.08 -12.51
C PRO A 139 11.14 -5.78 -12.09
N LYS A 140 11.62 -4.97 -13.05
CA LYS A 140 12.21 -3.66 -12.78
C LYS A 140 11.19 -2.73 -12.11
N ALA A 141 10.01 -2.59 -12.71
CA ALA A 141 8.95 -1.73 -12.18
C ALA A 141 8.40 -2.26 -10.84
N CYS A 142 8.33 -3.59 -10.65
CA CYS A 142 7.98 -4.19 -9.35
C CYS A 142 8.93 -3.73 -8.26
N ARG A 143 10.24 -3.77 -8.49
CA ARG A 143 11.26 -3.35 -7.52
C ARG A 143 11.13 -1.86 -7.18
N GLU A 144 11.00 -1.02 -8.21
CA GLU A 144 10.87 0.43 -8.06
C GLU A 144 9.59 0.80 -7.29
N GLN A 145 8.46 0.21 -7.65
CA GLN A 145 7.17 0.51 -7.00
C GLN A 145 7.03 -0.13 -5.62
N PHE A 146 7.64 -1.30 -5.40
CA PHE A 146 7.67 -1.89 -4.06
C PHE A 146 8.41 -1.00 -3.06
N ALA A 147 9.53 -0.38 -3.47
CA ALA A 147 10.26 0.56 -2.62
C ALA A 147 9.41 1.77 -2.18
N VAL A 148 8.40 2.15 -2.98
CA VAL A 148 7.46 3.24 -2.63
C VAL A 148 6.47 2.81 -1.55
N ILE A 149 5.94 1.59 -1.63
CA ILE A 149 4.88 1.13 -0.73
C ILE A 149 5.42 0.48 0.54
N ALA A 150 6.60 -0.14 0.50
CA ALA A 150 7.18 -0.88 1.62
C ALA A 150 7.23 -0.10 2.94
N PRO A 151 7.61 1.20 2.97
CA PRO A 151 7.70 1.97 4.21
C PRO A 151 6.37 2.15 4.97
N VAL A 152 5.24 1.99 4.28
CA VAL A 152 3.91 2.24 4.86
C VAL A 152 3.10 0.95 5.09
N LEU A 153 3.59 -0.22 4.63
CA LEU A 153 2.86 -1.48 4.73
C LEU A 153 2.60 -1.88 6.18
N GLU A 154 3.59 -1.73 7.07
CA GLU A 154 3.42 -2.07 8.48
C GLU A 154 2.29 -1.28 9.11
N HIS A 155 2.30 0.04 8.96
CA HIS A 155 1.26 0.91 9.50
C HIS A 155 -0.13 0.68 8.87
N ALA A 156 -0.17 0.38 7.58
CA ALA A 156 -1.42 0.05 6.90
C ALA A 156 -2.04 -1.23 7.48
N VAL A 157 -1.23 -2.26 7.75
CA VAL A 157 -1.70 -3.51 8.34
C VAL A 157 -2.09 -3.32 9.82
N GLU A 158 -1.32 -2.57 10.60
CA GLU A 158 -1.71 -2.18 11.97
C GLU A 158 -3.10 -1.54 12.00
N THR A 159 -3.34 -0.61 11.08
CA THR A 159 -4.63 0.07 10.95
C THR A 159 -5.76 -0.91 10.58
N LEU A 160 -5.51 -1.81 9.63
CA LEU A 160 -6.49 -2.81 9.20
C LEU A 160 -6.82 -3.84 10.28
N ARG A 161 -5.84 -4.18 11.11
CA ARG A 161 -6.04 -5.08 12.27
C ARG A 161 -6.73 -4.39 13.43
N GLY A 162 -6.83 -3.04 13.42
CA GLY A 162 -7.31 -2.25 14.55
C GLY A 162 -6.29 -2.15 15.68
N GLU A 163 -5.01 -2.37 15.39
CA GLU A 163 -3.89 -2.32 16.34
C GLU A 163 -3.28 -0.91 16.43
N ALA A 164 -3.57 -0.05 15.45
CA ALA A 164 -3.14 1.35 15.43
C ALA A 164 -3.92 2.16 16.47
N PHE A 165 -3.58 2.03 17.74
CA PHE A 165 -4.10 2.89 18.79
C PHE A 165 -3.30 4.18 18.87
N GLU A 166 -4.01 5.33 18.62
CA GLU A 166 -3.68 6.67 19.08
C GLU A 166 -2.40 7.35 18.60
N CYS A 167 -2.09 7.33 17.30
CA CYS A 167 -1.11 8.30 16.77
C CYS A 167 -1.64 9.75 16.79
N ALA A 168 -2.91 9.99 17.06
CA ALA A 168 -3.53 11.33 17.04
C ALA A 168 -3.52 12.07 18.39
N SER A 169 -3.35 11.39 19.52
CA SER A 169 -3.42 12.01 20.85
C SER A 169 -2.11 12.58 21.38
N SER A 170 -0.96 12.24 20.79
CA SER A 170 0.34 12.74 21.24
C SER A 170 0.86 14.00 20.53
N ALA A 171 0.14 14.53 19.55
CA ALA A 171 0.52 15.76 18.81
C ALA A 171 -0.19 17.03 19.33
N GLY A 172 -1.07 16.94 20.32
CA GLY A 172 -2.00 18.00 20.72
C GLY A 172 -1.70 18.78 21.99
N GLU A 173 -0.67 18.44 22.77
CA GLU A 173 -0.33 19.22 23.99
C GLU A 173 1.00 19.97 23.84
N ARG A 174 1.02 20.96 22.97
CA ARG A 174 1.89 22.10 23.19
C ARG A 174 1.10 23.15 23.93
N SER A 175 1.16 23.10 25.26
CA SER A 175 0.72 24.16 26.15
C SER A 175 1.39 25.47 25.73
N PRO A 176 0.67 26.58 25.55
CA PRO A 176 1.32 27.89 25.39
C PRO A 176 1.90 28.28 26.74
N ALA A 177 3.21 28.11 26.89
CA ALA A 177 3.94 28.61 28.03
C ALA A 177 3.91 30.14 28.06
N GLY A 178 3.35 30.72 29.16
CA GLY A 178 3.80 31.92 29.77
C GLY A 178 3.64 33.22 29.00
N ALA A 179 2.45 33.83 29.03
CA ALA A 179 2.37 35.28 28.96
C ALA A 179 2.94 35.86 30.26
N ALA A 180 4.16 36.35 30.20
CA ALA A 180 4.80 37.08 31.29
C ALA A 180 4.02 38.37 31.56
N SER A 181 3.58 38.54 32.77
CA SER A 181 3.03 39.77 33.32
C SER A 181 4.06 40.89 33.28
N ALA A 182 3.84 41.89 32.45
CA ALA A 182 4.58 43.16 32.53
C ALA A 182 3.89 44.04 33.55
N GLY A 183 4.62 44.31 34.62
CA GLY A 183 4.19 45.12 35.74
C GLY A 183 3.91 46.57 35.35
N THR A 184 2.92 47.09 36.05
CA THR A 184 2.59 48.51 36.16
C THR A 184 3.74 49.32 36.74
N GLY A 185 4.27 50.25 35.99
CA GLY A 185 5.17 51.32 36.40
C GLY A 185 4.46 52.66 36.26
N SER A 186 4.23 53.26 37.43
CA SER A 186 3.64 54.55 37.74
C SER A 186 4.35 55.69 37.04
N ALA A 187 3.61 56.66 36.55
CA ALA A 187 4.12 58.01 36.21
C ALA A 187 4.28 58.88 37.44
N PRO A 188 5.12 59.89 37.42
CA PRO A 188 4.68 61.21 37.91
C PRO A 188 4.98 62.35 36.92
N GLY A 189 4.10 63.32 37.02
CA GLY A 189 3.94 64.54 36.25
C GLY A 189 5.04 65.55 36.29
N ALA A 190 4.78 66.61 35.56
CA ALA A 190 5.08 68.03 35.66
C ALA A 190 4.94 68.66 34.31
N GLU A 191 4.00 69.51 34.15
CA GLU A 191 3.95 70.95 34.23
C GLU A 191 4.70 71.69 33.11
N ALA A 192 3.92 72.61 32.53
CA ALA A 192 4.19 73.98 32.10
C ALA A 192 4.81 74.22 30.70
N GLY A 193 4.14 75.06 29.96
CA GLY A 193 4.60 75.81 28.81
C GLY A 193 3.49 76.07 27.79
#